data_1308a2c1426c2a7c8b4e5b2db1a98f29
#
_entry.id   1308a2c1426c2a7c8b4e5b2db1a98f29
#
_cell.length_a   1.000
_cell.length_b   1.000
_cell.length_c   1.000
_cell.angle_alpha   90.00
_cell.angle_beta   90.00
_cell.angle_gamma   90.00
#
_symmetry.space_group_name_H-M   'P 1'
#
loop_
_entity.id
_entity.type
_entity.pdbx_description
1 polymer ?
#
loop_
_entity_poly.entity_id
_entity_poly.type
_entity_poly.pdbx_seq_one_letter_code
_entity_poly.pdbx_strand_id
1 'polypeptide(L)'
;MKTVTIEEYGVNTQYDVYTFGSGEPRITFTAGIHGNEVSGIYVAQRLIGHFIKNPPVKGTVKIIPTVNAAAMRCMQRRSPFDAVDLNRVFPGNESGSISHKLAASIYSETADADILVDLHCCGQHGLPYILSVYSESSKVRDLVSRITMPIAVHSEGLGGQLFTESCRKRAQAACIIEIPSGAGDGAVNLKYADVCFNGLIDMLKSEGVAAGDVEGHAPTFYGKLIDISAPHAGLWQPEKEIGAAIRAGERIGRMDATDVYAPADGMLIACLPCGYYLDDKPYIGMYVQKA
;
A
#
# COMPACT_ATOMS: atom_id res chain seq x y z
N MET A 1 8.65 19.80 -11.18
CA MET A 1 9.39 18.87 -10.33
C MET A 1 10.24 19.65 -9.33
N LYS A 2 10.27 19.21 -8.08
CA LYS A 2 11.05 19.75 -6.96
C LYS A 2 11.78 18.58 -6.30
N THR A 3 13.07 18.72 -6.01
CA THR A 3 13.84 17.74 -5.20
C THR A 3 13.98 18.28 -3.80
N VAL A 4 13.71 17.47 -2.80
CA VAL A 4 13.88 17.77 -1.37
C VAL A 4 15.00 16.90 -0.83
N THR A 5 15.98 17.51 -0.16
CA THR A 5 17.12 16.82 0.46
C THR A 5 17.00 16.88 1.97
N ILE A 6 17.22 15.77 2.62
CA ILE A 6 17.27 15.62 4.08
C ILE A 6 18.68 15.23 4.46
N GLU A 7 19.27 15.98 5.39
CA GLU A 7 20.66 15.79 5.81
C GLU A 7 20.76 15.56 7.33
N GLU A 8 21.67 14.68 7.72
CA GLU A 8 22.04 14.44 9.11
C GLU A 8 23.46 13.87 9.22
N TYR A 9 24.33 14.54 9.96
CA TYR A 9 25.71 14.10 10.28
C TYR A 9 26.50 13.55 9.08
N GLY A 10 26.43 14.25 7.94
CA GLY A 10 27.13 13.86 6.70
C GLY A 10 26.44 12.76 5.88
N VAL A 11 25.29 12.28 6.32
CA VAL A 11 24.42 11.40 5.54
C VAL A 11 23.30 12.22 4.91
N ASN A 12 22.96 11.91 3.68
CA ASN A 12 21.83 12.54 3.01
C ASN A 12 20.91 11.51 2.34
N THR A 13 19.64 11.87 2.26
CA THR A 13 18.64 11.21 1.43
C THR A 13 17.79 12.27 0.75
N GLN A 14 17.20 11.93 -0.38
CA GLN A 14 16.37 12.88 -1.12
C GLN A 14 15.15 12.18 -1.72
N TYR A 15 14.12 12.98 -2.01
CA TYR A 15 12.96 12.55 -2.77
C TYR A 15 12.51 13.65 -3.75
N ASP A 16 11.88 13.22 -4.82
CA ASP A 16 11.35 14.12 -5.83
C ASP A 16 9.84 14.28 -5.69
N VAL A 17 9.36 15.50 -5.87
CA VAL A 17 7.95 15.87 -5.88
C VAL A 17 7.57 16.37 -7.27
N TYR A 18 6.62 15.69 -7.89
CA TYR A 18 6.01 16.10 -9.16
C TYR A 18 4.64 16.69 -8.87
N THR A 19 4.38 17.89 -9.42
CA THR A 19 3.09 18.56 -9.26
C THR A 19 2.52 18.92 -10.62
N PHE A 20 1.26 18.56 -10.84
CA PHE A 20 0.51 18.80 -12.07
C PHE A 20 -0.80 19.53 -11.74
N GLY A 21 -1.20 20.47 -12.60
CA GLY A 21 -2.41 21.27 -12.41
C GLY A 21 -2.31 22.28 -11.27
N SER A 22 -3.45 22.82 -10.86
CA SER A 22 -3.58 23.76 -9.75
C SER A 22 -5.02 23.83 -9.25
N GLY A 23 -5.21 24.23 -7.98
CA GLY A 23 -6.52 24.34 -7.34
C GLY A 23 -6.97 23.04 -6.68
N GLU A 24 -8.26 22.92 -6.46
CA GLU A 24 -8.90 21.79 -5.76
C GLU A 24 -9.70 20.89 -6.72
N PRO A 25 -9.81 19.58 -6.42
CA PRO A 25 -9.24 18.90 -5.25
C PRO A 25 -7.71 18.74 -5.35
N ARG A 26 -7.03 18.62 -4.19
CA ARG A 26 -5.60 18.32 -4.08
C ARG A 26 -5.41 16.86 -3.76
N ILE A 27 -4.86 16.11 -4.70
CA ILE A 27 -4.65 14.66 -4.58
C ILE A 27 -3.16 14.37 -4.54
N THR A 28 -2.71 13.68 -3.51
CA THR A 28 -1.31 13.30 -3.36
C THR A 28 -1.16 11.78 -3.39
N PHE A 29 -0.20 11.32 -4.20
CA PHE A 29 0.25 9.94 -4.26
C PHE A 29 1.66 9.83 -3.70
N THR A 30 1.87 8.88 -2.79
CA THR A 30 3.19 8.51 -2.26
C THR A 30 3.49 7.07 -2.62
N ALA A 31 4.77 6.75 -2.85
CA ALA A 31 5.24 5.38 -3.04
C ALA A 31 6.67 5.23 -2.51
N GLY A 32 7.10 3.99 -2.30
CA GLY A 32 8.47 3.71 -1.88
C GLY A 32 8.80 4.20 -0.48
N ILE A 33 7.84 4.24 0.44
CA ILE A 33 8.08 4.35 1.89
C ILE A 33 8.97 3.18 2.33
N HIS A 34 8.69 1.97 1.81
CA HIS A 34 9.57 0.83 1.88
C HIS A 34 10.29 0.66 0.54
N GLY A 35 11.62 0.60 0.58
CA GLY A 35 12.44 0.66 -0.64
C GLY A 35 12.34 -0.54 -1.57
N ASN A 36 11.97 -1.71 -1.04
CA ASN A 36 11.79 -2.94 -1.81
C ASN A 36 10.38 -3.10 -2.42
N GLU A 37 9.49 -2.15 -2.22
CA GLU A 37 8.10 -2.19 -2.69
C GLU A 37 7.94 -1.54 -4.07
N VAL A 38 8.60 -2.12 -5.06
CA VAL A 38 8.81 -1.52 -6.39
C VAL A 38 7.55 -1.48 -7.28
N SER A 39 6.55 -2.34 -7.06
CA SER A 39 5.29 -2.26 -7.83
C SER A 39 4.55 -0.95 -7.56
N GLY A 40 4.56 -0.46 -6.31
CA GLY A 40 4.00 0.86 -5.96
C GLY A 40 4.77 2.01 -6.61
N ILE A 41 6.11 1.96 -6.58
CA ILE A 41 6.99 2.93 -7.25
C ILE A 41 6.70 2.98 -8.77
N TYR A 42 6.54 1.82 -9.40
CA TYR A 42 6.23 1.71 -10.82
C TYR A 42 4.88 2.36 -11.16
N VAL A 43 3.83 2.11 -10.35
CA VAL A 43 2.52 2.76 -10.54
C VAL A 43 2.62 4.28 -10.41
N ALA A 44 3.36 4.78 -9.42
CA ALA A 44 3.59 6.23 -9.25
C ALA A 44 4.32 6.83 -10.46
N GLN A 45 5.31 6.15 -11.01
CA GLN A 45 6.00 6.59 -12.24
C GLN A 45 5.08 6.58 -13.46
N ARG A 46 4.18 5.60 -13.58
CA ARG A 46 3.16 5.58 -14.64
C ARG A 46 2.20 6.75 -14.53
N LEU A 47 1.77 7.12 -13.31
CA LEU A 47 0.93 8.31 -13.08
C LEU A 47 1.66 9.59 -13.51
N ILE A 48 2.96 9.73 -13.20
CA ILE A 48 3.78 10.84 -13.71
C ILE A 48 3.78 10.88 -15.24
N GLY A 49 4.06 9.73 -15.89
CA GLY A 49 4.05 9.61 -17.35
C GLY A 49 2.69 9.92 -17.98
N HIS A 50 1.61 9.56 -17.28
CA HIS A 50 0.24 9.90 -17.70
C HIS A 50 0.00 11.40 -17.66
N PHE A 51 0.30 12.08 -16.54
CA PHE A 51 0.04 13.51 -16.39
C PHE A 51 0.98 14.43 -17.17
N ILE A 52 2.15 13.95 -17.57
CA ILE A 52 2.99 14.65 -18.57
C ILE A 52 2.26 14.75 -19.92
N LYS A 53 1.53 13.70 -20.33
CA LYS A 53 0.82 13.64 -21.61
C LYS A 53 -0.61 14.19 -21.52
N ASN A 54 -1.26 14.00 -20.38
CA ASN A 54 -2.66 14.32 -20.12
C ASN A 54 -2.76 15.16 -18.83
N PRO A 55 -2.48 16.46 -18.87
CA PRO A 55 -2.55 17.31 -17.68
C PRO A 55 -3.93 17.23 -16.99
N PRO A 56 -4.01 17.41 -15.68
CA PRO A 56 -5.29 17.45 -14.97
C PRO A 56 -6.23 18.50 -15.58
N VAL A 57 -7.50 18.16 -15.77
CA VAL A 57 -8.52 19.09 -16.27
C VAL A 57 -8.96 20.08 -15.19
N LYS A 58 -8.81 19.73 -13.93
CA LYS A 58 -8.94 20.59 -12.75
C LYS A 58 -8.14 20.01 -11.58
N GLY A 59 -7.94 20.82 -10.53
CA GLY A 59 -7.31 20.37 -9.29
C GLY A 59 -5.79 20.23 -9.40
N THR A 60 -5.20 19.73 -8.35
CA THR A 60 -3.75 19.52 -8.21
C THR A 60 -3.47 18.05 -7.96
N VAL A 61 -2.57 17.46 -8.75
CA VAL A 61 -2.04 16.12 -8.51
C VAL A 61 -0.57 16.22 -8.13
N LYS A 62 -0.23 15.77 -6.92
CA LYS A 62 1.12 15.69 -6.40
C LYS A 62 1.55 14.23 -6.33
N ILE A 63 2.76 13.90 -6.80
CA ILE A 63 3.27 12.52 -6.81
C ILE A 63 4.69 12.52 -6.26
N ILE A 64 4.92 11.69 -5.24
CA ILE A 64 6.23 11.41 -4.64
C ILE A 64 6.55 9.94 -4.93
N PRO A 65 7.23 9.64 -6.04
CA PRO A 65 7.31 8.25 -6.54
C PRO A 65 8.23 7.36 -5.71
N THR A 66 9.17 7.95 -4.95
CA THR A 66 10.12 7.20 -4.13
C THR A 66 10.47 8.02 -2.89
N VAL A 67 9.72 7.78 -1.81
CA VAL A 67 9.91 8.48 -0.54
C VAL A 67 11.26 8.14 0.10
N ASN A 68 11.61 6.86 0.14
CA ASN A 68 12.84 6.36 0.77
C ASN A 68 13.84 5.84 -0.27
N ALA A 69 14.45 6.79 -1.01
CA ALA A 69 15.38 6.45 -2.08
C ALA A 69 16.61 5.68 -1.59
N ALA A 70 17.05 5.91 -0.36
CA ALA A 70 18.17 5.17 0.23
C ALA A 70 17.82 3.69 0.44
N ALA A 71 16.64 3.40 0.99
CA ALA A 71 16.15 2.04 1.17
C ALA A 71 15.91 1.35 -0.19
N MET A 72 15.40 2.07 -1.19
CA MET A 72 15.21 1.54 -2.55
C MET A 72 16.54 1.12 -3.19
N ARG A 73 17.59 1.92 -3.07
CA ARG A 73 18.92 1.57 -3.61
C ARG A 73 19.51 0.28 -3.01
N CYS A 74 19.11 -0.03 -1.79
CA CYS A 74 19.51 -1.25 -1.08
C CYS A 74 18.49 -2.38 -1.21
N MET A 75 17.36 -2.16 -1.91
CA MET A 75 16.23 -3.09 -2.00
C MET A 75 15.77 -3.59 -0.63
N GLN A 76 15.67 -2.67 0.34
CA GLN A 76 15.32 -2.97 1.73
C GLN A 76 14.02 -2.27 2.14
N ARG A 77 13.30 -2.90 3.05
CA ARG A 77 12.12 -2.30 3.67
C ARG A 77 12.47 -1.05 4.49
N ARG A 78 13.49 -1.16 5.31
CA ARG A 78 13.92 -0.15 6.28
C ARG A 78 15.03 0.72 5.74
N SER A 79 15.19 1.90 6.33
CA SER A 79 16.31 2.77 6.04
C SER A 79 17.66 2.07 6.31
N PRO A 80 18.62 2.12 5.38
CA PRO A 80 19.95 1.55 5.59
C PRO A 80 20.80 2.33 6.60
N PHE A 81 20.41 3.54 6.97
CA PHE A 81 21.18 4.42 7.85
C PHE A 81 20.91 4.18 9.33
N ASP A 82 19.67 3.89 9.71
CA ASP A 82 19.23 3.78 11.10
C ASP A 82 18.29 2.59 11.36
N ALA A 83 18.09 1.73 10.36
CA ALA A 83 17.23 0.55 10.38
C ALA A 83 15.74 0.84 10.77
N VAL A 84 15.32 2.10 10.70
CA VAL A 84 13.94 2.50 11.05
C VAL A 84 12.97 2.12 9.94
N ASP A 85 11.83 1.53 10.32
CA ASP A 85 10.67 1.40 9.44
C ASP A 85 9.97 2.76 9.36
N LEU A 86 10.08 3.42 8.21
CA LEU A 86 9.55 4.77 8.02
C LEU A 86 8.04 4.83 8.27
N ASN A 87 7.31 3.76 7.92
CA ASN A 87 5.85 3.67 8.13
C ASN A 87 5.45 3.28 9.57
N ARG A 88 6.34 3.55 10.55
CA ARG A 88 6.09 3.43 11.99
C ARG A 88 6.44 4.69 12.76
N VAL A 89 6.94 5.72 12.06
CA VAL A 89 7.45 6.92 12.75
C VAL A 89 6.79 8.23 12.30
N PHE A 90 5.76 8.18 11.44
CA PHE A 90 4.96 9.38 11.14
C PHE A 90 4.22 9.88 12.39
N PRO A 91 4.10 11.20 12.57
CA PRO A 91 4.39 12.30 11.66
C PRO A 91 5.88 12.68 11.54
N GLY A 92 6.79 11.96 12.18
CA GLY A 92 8.20 12.24 12.18
C GLY A 92 8.64 13.21 13.29
N ASN A 93 9.93 13.57 13.27
CA ASN A 93 10.55 14.52 14.19
C ASN A 93 11.76 15.17 13.52
N GLU A 94 11.74 16.49 13.34
CA GLU A 94 12.83 17.26 12.72
C GLU A 94 14.15 17.21 13.51
N SER A 95 14.09 16.90 14.80
CA SER A 95 15.27 16.72 15.67
C SER A 95 15.67 15.25 15.85
N GLY A 96 14.97 14.31 15.19
CA GLY A 96 15.25 12.89 15.28
C GLY A 96 16.31 12.41 14.30
N SER A 97 16.44 11.08 14.15
CA SER A 97 17.31 10.47 13.15
C SER A 97 16.88 10.80 11.72
N ILE A 98 17.71 10.48 10.74
CA ILE A 98 17.45 10.78 9.34
C ILE A 98 16.08 10.26 8.86
N SER A 99 15.64 9.08 9.32
CA SER A 99 14.30 8.57 9.02
C SER A 99 13.18 9.37 9.68
N HIS A 100 13.36 9.85 10.91
CA HIS A 100 12.38 10.72 11.56
C HIS A 100 12.28 12.08 10.87
N LYS A 101 13.39 12.64 10.42
CA LYS A 101 13.41 13.88 9.63
C LYS A 101 12.76 13.70 8.27
N LEU A 102 13.03 12.58 7.60
CA LEU A 102 12.39 12.23 6.33
C LEU A 102 10.86 12.08 6.50
N ALA A 103 10.42 11.37 7.55
CA ALA A 103 9.00 11.25 7.86
C ALA A 103 8.35 12.61 8.11
N ALA A 104 8.99 13.50 8.89
CA ALA A 104 8.49 14.85 9.14
C ALA A 104 8.36 15.67 7.84
N SER A 105 9.35 15.58 6.97
CA SER A 105 9.35 16.27 5.67
C SER A 105 8.21 15.75 4.77
N ILE A 106 8.04 14.44 4.62
CA ILE A 106 6.95 13.83 3.84
C ILE A 106 5.59 14.18 4.44
N TYR A 107 5.47 14.10 5.77
CA TYR A 107 4.22 14.46 6.43
C TYR A 107 3.87 15.94 6.17
N SER A 108 4.83 16.85 6.22
CA SER A 108 4.64 18.26 5.86
C SER A 108 4.28 18.43 4.38
N GLU A 109 4.95 17.72 3.46
CA GLU A 109 4.70 17.82 2.01
C GLU A 109 3.30 17.33 1.59
N THR A 110 2.70 16.41 2.38
CA THR A 110 1.36 15.87 2.15
C THR A 110 0.26 16.62 2.90
N ALA A 111 0.58 17.70 3.62
CA ALA A 111 -0.35 18.37 4.54
C ALA A 111 -1.53 19.04 3.86
N ASP A 112 -1.34 19.51 2.63
CA ASP A 112 -2.35 20.22 1.84
C ASP A 112 -3.26 19.29 1.02
N ALA A 113 -3.08 17.98 1.10
CA ALA A 113 -3.87 17.02 0.35
C ALA A 113 -5.29 16.88 0.92
N ASP A 114 -6.30 16.92 0.06
CA ASP A 114 -7.67 16.50 0.37
C ASP A 114 -7.75 14.96 0.38
N ILE A 115 -7.02 14.35 -0.57
CA ILE A 115 -6.92 12.90 -0.77
C ILE A 115 -5.46 12.48 -0.77
N LEU A 116 -5.12 11.46 0.00
CA LEU A 116 -3.80 10.84 0.05
C LEU A 116 -3.88 9.34 -0.24
N VAL A 117 -3.17 8.88 -1.26
CA VAL A 117 -3.06 7.46 -1.59
C VAL A 117 -1.60 7.04 -1.48
N ASP A 118 -1.32 6.10 -0.59
CA ASP A 118 0.02 5.57 -0.33
C ASP A 118 0.17 4.19 -0.98
N LEU A 119 1.13 4.05 -1.91
CA LEU A 119 1.31 2.85 -2.73
C LEU A 119 2.36 1.94 -2.11
N HIS A 120 1.94 0.77 -1.67
CA HIS A 120 2.74 -0.26 -1.01
C HIS A 120 2.72 -1.59 -1.76
N CYS A 121 3.40 -2.59 -1.21
CA CYS A 121 3.35 -3.96 -1.71
C CYS A 121 3.08 -4.98 -0.59
N CYS A 122 2.20 -5.94 -0.87
CA CYS A 122 1.79 -7.01 0.07
C CYS A 122 2.54 -8.35 -0.14
N GLY A 123 3.76 -8.31 -0.67
CA GLY A 123 4.53 -9.53 -0.98
C GLY A 123 4.20 -10.08 -2.37
N GLN A 124 4.65 -11.31 -2.66
CA GLN A 124 4.58 -11.89 -4.01
C GLN A 124 3.32 -12.73 -4.26
N HIS A 125 2.75 -13.30 -3.22
CA HIS A 125 1.71 -14.33 -3.33
C HIS A 125 0.38 -13.84 -2.77
N GLY A 126 -0.24 -12.88 -3.46
CA GLY A 126 -1.51 -12.28 -3.00
C GLY A 126 -2.31 -11.61 -4.11
N LEU A 127 -3.46 -11.07 -3.74
CA LEU A 127 -4.29 -10.18 -4.54
C LEU A 127 -4.03 -8.73 -4.14
N PRO A 128 -4.23 -7.76 -5.04
CA PRO A 128 -4.15 -6.36 -4.68
C PRO A 128 -5.40 -5.95 -3.89
N TYR A 129 -5.21 -5.07 -2.88
CA TYR A 129 -6.31 -4.57 -2.07
C TYR A 129 -6.07 -3.14 -1.59
N ILE A 130 -7.16 -2.46 -1.23
CA ILE A 130 -7.13 -1.17 -0.56
C ILE A 130 -7.21 -1.41 0.94
N LEU A 131 -6.27 -0.88 1.71
CA LEU A 131 -6.27 -0.91 3.16
C LEU A 131 -6.60 0.48 3.71
N SER A 132 -7.62 0.59 4.55
CA SER A 132 -8.04 1.88 5.08
C SER A 132 -8.84 1.77 6.37
N VAL A 133 -9.00 2.90 7.07
CA VAL A 133 -9.87 3.04 8.24
C VAL A 133 -11.30 3.43 7.85
N TYR A 134 -11.84 2.83 6.80
CA TYR A 134 -13.10 3.25 6.16
C TYR A 134 -14.33 3.20 7.10
N SER A 135 -14.29 2.40 8.16
CA SER A 135 -15.37 2.37 9.17
C SER A 135 -15.35 3.58 10.11
N GLU A 136 -14.20 4.28 10.20
CA GLU A 136 -14.04 5.42 11.10
C GLU A 136 -14.48 6.74 10.47
N SER A 137 -14.53 6.82 9.13
CA SER A 137 -14.79 8.07 8.42
C SER A 137 -15.53 7.84 7.11
N SER A 138 -16.65 8.56 6.93
CA SER A 138 -17.38 8.57 5.66
C SER A 138 -16.54 9.07 4.50
N LYS A 139 -15.68 10.09 4.71
CA LYS A 139 -14.76 10.59 3.67
C LYS A 139 -13.80 9.52 3.18
N VAL A 140 -13.26 8.70 4.10
CA VAL A 140 -12.38 7.59 3.73
C VAL A 140 -13.15 6.51 2.99
N ARG A 141 -14.37 6.18 3.44
CA ARG A 141 -15.24 5.24 2.76
C ARG A 141 -15.59 5.70 1.34
N ASP A 142 -15.91 6.97 1.18
CA ASP A 142 -16.22 7.59 -0.11
C ASP A 142 -15.02 7.54 -1.05
N LEU A 143 -13.81 7.87 -0.58
CA LEU A 143 -12.58 7.72 -1.34
C LEU A 143 -12.40 6.28 -1.82
N VAL A 144 -12.46 5.31 -0.89
CA VAL A 144 -12.25 3.89 -1.20
C VAL A 144 -13.27 3.40 -2.23
N SER A 145 -14.53 3.84 -2.15
CA SER A 145 -15.60 3.48 -3.09
C SER A 145 -15.35 3.94 -4.53
N ARG A 146 -14.51 4.96 -4.73
CA ARG A 146 -14.17 5.53 -6.05
C ARG A 146 -12.96 4.88 -6.70
N ILE A 147 -12.17 4.12 -5.94
CA ILE A 147 -11.00 3.39 -6.47
C ILE A 147 -11.49 2.05 -7.01
N THR A 148 -11.46 1.86 -8.34
CA THR A 148 -12.01 0.66 -8.99
C THR A 148 -11.04 -0.52 -8.87
N MET A 149 -10.91 -1.05 -7.66
CA MET A 149 -10.14 -2.24 -7.31
C MET A 149 -11.04 -3.33 -6.73
N PRO A 150 -10.65 -4.61 -6.78
CA PRO A 150 -11.57 -5.69 -6.40
C PRO A 150 -11.88 -5.74 -4.90
N ILE A 151 -10.94 -5.34 -4.04
CA ILE A 151 -10.98 -5.62 -2.60
C ILE A 151 -10.65 -4.36 -1.81
N ALA A 152 -11.51 -4.03 -0.83
CA ALA A 152 -11.23 -3.04 0.20
C ALA A 152 -11.28 -3.71 1.58
N VAL A 153 -10.24 -3.52 2.38
CA VAL A 153 -10.05 -4.13 3.69
C VAL A 153 -10.06 -3.07 4.77
N HIS A 154 -10.78 -3.33 5.86
CA HIS A 154 -10.74 -2.48 7.05
C HIS A 154 -9.47 -2.72 7.85
N SER A 155 -8.74 -1.64 8.10
CA SER A 155 -7.60 -1.60 9.03
C SER A 155 -8.03 -0.96 10.35
N GLU A 156 -7.54 -1.46 11.46
CA GLU A 156 -7.65 -0.73 12.74
C GLU A 156 -6.70 0.47 12.80
N GLY A 157 -5.81 0.64 11.81
CA GLY A 157 -4.85 1.73 11.70
C GLY A 157 -3.79 1.67 12.79
N LEU A 158 -2.55 1.39 12.44
CA LEU A 158 -1.43 1.48 13.36
C LEU A 158 -0.95 2.92 13.46
N GLY A 159 -0.66 3.38 14.68
CA GLY A 159 0.03 4.66 14.89
C GLY A 159 1.39 4.68 14.18
N GLY A 160 1.78 5.84 13.67
CA GLY A 160 3.03 6.02 12.94
C GLY A 160 3.00 5.62 11.47
N GLN A 161 1.86 5.20 10.93
CA GLN A 161 1.65 5.03 9.48
C GLN A 161 1.20 6.35 8.85
N LEU A 162 1.69 6.68 7.67
CA LEU A 162 1.35 7.93 6.97
C LEU A 162 -0.16 8.10 6.81
N PHE A 163 -0.86 7.10 6.28
CA PHE A 163 -2.30 7.20 6.05
C PHE A 163 -3.12 7.32 7.35
N THR A 164 -2.75 6.57 8.40
CA THR A 164 -3.44 6.61 9.69
C THR A 164 -3.30 7.97 10.36
N GLU A 165 -2.06 8.51 10.37
CA GLU A 165 -1.79 9.84 10.94
C GLU A 165 -2.50 10.94 10.13
N SER A 166 -2.57 10.79 8.80
CA SER A 166 -3.29 11.72 7.91
C SER A 166 -4.81 11.68 8.16
N CYS A 167 -5.40 10.50 8.28
CA CYS A 167 -6.82 10.36 8.60
C CYS A 167 -7.17 10.94 9.97
N ARG A 168 -6.44 10.53 11.02
CA ARG A 168 -6.81 10.81 12.40
C ARG A 168 -6.39 12.20 12.88
N LYS A 169 -5.22 12.70 12.45
CA LYS A 169 -4.72 14.00 12.91
C LYS A 169 -5.06 15.16 11.98
N ARG A 170 -5.36 14.89 10.69
CA ARG A 170 -5.64 15.92 9.69
C ARG A 170 -7.02 15.82 9.05
N ALA A 171 -7.79 14.79 9.38
CA ALA A 171 -9.09 14.49 8.76
C ALA A 171 -9.02 14.42 7.22
N GLN A 172 -7.87 14.03 6.67
CA GLN A 172 -7.70 13.77 5.25
C GLN A 172 -8.37 12.44 4.86
N ALA A 173 -8.87 12.34 3.64
CA ALA A 173 -9.27 11.06 3.09
C ALA A 173 -8.00 10.31 2.63
N ALA A 174 -7.56 9.30 3.39
CA ALA A 174 -6.33 8.59 3.08
C ALA A 174 -6.50 7.06 3.12
N CYS A 175 -5.75 6.38 2.24
CA CYS A 175 -5.69 4.92 2.21
C CYS A 175 -4.31 4.44 1.74
N ILE A 176 -4.03 3.16 1.99
CA ILE A 176 -2.94 2.40 1.36
C ILE A 176 -3.52 1.56 0.22
N ILE A 177 -2.78 1.43 -0.86
CA ILE A 177 -3.00 0.38 -1.85
C ILE A 177 -1.85 -0.61 -1.76
N GLU A 178 -2.19 -1.85 -1.49
CA GLU A 178 -1.26 -2.97 -1.40
C GLU A 178 -1.25 -3.73 -2.74
N ILE A 179 -0.11 -3.70 -3.43
CA ILE A 179 0.07 -4.30 -4.75
C ILE A 179 1.01 -5.50 -4.61
N PRO A 180 0.65 -6.70 -5.07
CA PRO A 180 1.60 -7.80 -5.08
C PRO A 180 2.89 -7.47 -5.84
N SER A 181 4.03 -7.88 -5.28
CA SER A 181 5.33 -7.76 -5.94
C SER A 181 5.46 -8.77 -7.09
N GLY A 182 6.42 -8.56 -7.98
CA GLY A 182 6.87 -9.57 -8.93
C GLY A 182 7.69 -10.67 -8.26
N ALA A 183 8.05 -11.69 -9.02
CA ALA A 183 8.92 -12.76 -8.54
C ALA A 183 10.38 -12.28 -8.50
N GLY A 184 10.97 -12.27 -7.31
CA GLY A 184 12.35 -11.84 -7.06
C GLY A 184 12.49 -10.38 -6.62
N ASP A 185 13.68 -10.03 -6.15
CA ASP A 185 13.99 -8.69 -5.66
C ASP A 185 13.94 -7.66 -6.80
N GLY A 186 13.23 -6.57 -6.57
CA GLY A 186 13.08 -5.50 -7.55
C GLY A 186 12.12 -5.81 -8.71
N ALA A 187 11.44 -6.94 -8.70
CA ALA A 187 10.49 -7.30 -9.76
C ALA A 187 9.12 -6.64 -9.55
N VAL A 188 8.56 -6.12 -10.64
CA VAL A 188 7.22 -5.52 -10.68
C VAL A 188 6.20 -6.55 -11.11
N ASN A 189 5.07 -6.61 -10.42
CA ASN A 189 3.91 -7.38 -10.89
C ASN A 189 3.09 -6.52 -11.85
N LEU A 190 3.36 -6.61 -13.14
CA LEU A 190 2.73 -5.77 -14.16
C LEU A 190 1.21 -5.93 -14.19
N LYS A 191 0.69 -7.15 -14.03
CA LYS A 191 -0.76 -7.42 -14.03
C LYS A 191 -1.48 -6.62 -12.93
N TYR A 192 -0.96 -6.67 -11.71
CA TYR A 192 -1.60 -5.99 -10.59
C TYR A 192 -1.26 -4.50 -10.53
N ALA A 193 -0.11 -4.09 -11.07
CA ALA A 193 0.20 -2.69 -11.30
C ALA A 193 -0.77 -2.05 -12.31
N ASP A 194 -1.19 -2.78 -13.35
CA ASP A 194 -2.23 -2.33 -14.30
C ASP A 194 -3.60 -2.17 -13.61
N VAL A 195 -4.00 -3.14 -12.80
CA VAL A 195 -5.26 -3.05 -12.02
C VAL A 195 -5.24 -1.83 -11.13
N CYS A 196 -4.16 -1.60 -10.39
CA CYS A 196 -4.01 -0.44 -9.51
C CYS A 196 -4.02 0.87 -10.29
N PHE A 197 -3.22 0.98 -11.36
CA PHE A 197 -3.15 2.19 -12.17
C PHE A 197 -4.51 2.57 -12.76
N ASN A 198 -5.23 1.61 -13.35
CA ASN A 198 -6.56 1.86 -13.91
C ASN A 198 -7.56 2.27 -12.83
N GLY A 199 -7.55 1.59 -11.67
CA GLY A 199 -8.39 1.95 -10.54
C GLY A 199 -8.13 3.36 -10.00
N LEU A 200 -6.89 3.83 -10.03
CA LEU A 200 -6.53 5.20 -9.66
C LEU A 200 -6.95 6.21 -10.72
N ILE A 201 -6.83 5.89 -12.01
CA ILE A 201 -7.33 6.75 -13.09
C ILE A 201 -8.85 6.89 -12.99
N ASP A 202 -9.59 5.83 -12.69
CA ASP A 202 -11.03 5.92 -12.49
C ASP A 202 -11.41 6.79 -11.27
N MET A 203 -10.67 6.68 -10.17
CA MET A 203 -10.84 7.57 -9.02
C MET A 203 -10.59 9.03 -9.43
N LEU A 204 -9.52 9.31 -10.20
CA LEU A 204 -9.22 10.67 -10.70
C LEU A 204 -10.30 11.21 -11.65
N LYS A 205 -10.91 10.33 -12.49
CA LYS A 205 -12.07 10.69 -13.31
C LYS A 205 -13.30 11.01 -12.45
N SER A 206 -13.58 10.21 -11.41
CA SER A 206 -14.69 10.45 -10.49
C SER A 206 -14.55 11.75 -9.69
N GLU A 207 -13.30 12.18 -9.39
CA GLU A 207 -13.00 13.49 -8.80
C GLU A 207 -13.02 14.63 -9.86
N GLY A 208 -13.20 14.30 -11.13
CA GLY A 208 -13.15 15.23 -12.26
C GLY A 208 -11.76 15.83 -12.51
N VAL A 209 -10.70 15.15 -12.06
CA VAL A 209 -9.30 15.56 -12.25
C VAL A 209 -8.75 15.01 -13.56
N ALA A 210 -9.08 13.78 -13.91
CA ALA A 210 -8.79 13.19 -15.22
C ALA A 210 -10.04 13.26 -16.13
N ALA A 211 -9.82 13.37 -17.44
CA ALA A 211 -10.89 13.32 -18.43
C ALA A 211 -11.38 11.89 -18.68
N GLY A 212 -12.65 11.76 -19.06
CA GLY A 212 -13.30 10.49 -19.43
C GLY A 212 -14.24 9.94 -18.38
N ASP A 213 -14.91 8.84 -18.71
CA ASP A 213 -15.88 8.18 -17.86
C ASP A 213 -15.20 7.10 -17.00
N VAL A 214 -15.79 6.80 -15.85
CA VAL A 214 -15.37 5.71 -14.96
C VAL A 214 -15.75 4.38 -15.62
N GLU A 215 -14.80 3.46 -15.76
CA GLU A 215 -15.00 2.18 -16.44
C GLU A 215 -15.18 0.99 -15.50
N GLY A 216 -14.63 1.07 -14.29
CA GLY A 216 -14.66 -0.01 -13.32
C GLY A 216 -15.78 0.12 -12.28
N HIS A 217 -15.73 -0.76 -11.30
CA HIS A 217 -16.72 -0.84 -10.22
C HIS A 217 -16.07 -0.59 -8.86
N ALA A 218 -16.88 -0.11 -7.90
CA ALA A 218 -16.45 0.02 -6.51
C ALA A 218 -15.98 -1.34 -5.95
N PRO A 219 -15.01 -1.36 -5.03
CA PRO A 219 -14.51 -2.58 -4.43
C PRO A 219 -15.58 -3.26 -3.56
N THR A 220 -15.42 -4.57 -3.39
CA THR A 220 -16.13 -5.28 -2.32
C THR A 220 -15.47 -4.94 -0.99
N PHE A 221 -16.25 -4.48 -0.03
CA PHE A 221 -15.77 -4.15 1.32
C PHE A 221 -15.72 -5.41 2.19
N TYR A 222 -14.58 -5.64 2.80
CA TYR A 222 -14.32 -6.72 3.73
C TYR A 222 -13.95 -6.16 5.11
N GLY A 223 -14.14 -6.95 6.14
CA GLY A 223 -13.70 -6.66 7.50
C GLY A 223 -12.19 -6.69 7.66
N LYS A 224 -11.72 -7.27 8.78
CA LYS A 224 -10.30 -7.30 9.12
C LYS A 224 -9.49 -8.20 8.20
N LEU A 225 -8.24 -7.79 8.03
CA LEU A 225 -7.17 -8.62 7.48
C LEU A 225 -6.59 -9.48 8.61
N ILE A 226 -6.48 -10.77 8.39
CA ILE A 226 -5.97 -11.72 9.40
C ILE A 226 -4.90 -12.61 8.79
N ASP A 227 -3.75 -12.63 9.43
CA ASP A 227 -2.66 -13.53 9.06
C ASP A 227 -2.97 -14.97 9.46
N ILE A 228 -2.58 -15.91 8.61
CA ILE A 228 -2.63 -17.33 8.89
C ILE A 228 -1.20 -17.81 9.12
N SER A 229 -0.94 -18.38 10.29
CA SER A 229 0.34 -19.01 10.60
C SER A 229 0.16 -20.51 10.70
N ALA A 230 1.17 -21.25 10.24
CA ALA A 230 1.23 -22.70 10.47
C ALA A 230 1.62 -23.01 11.92
N PRO A 231 1.28 -24.21 12.42
CA PRO A 231 1.52 -24.59 13.82
C PRO A 231 3.00 -24.81 14.16
N HIS A 232 3.83 -25.13 13.17
CA HIS A 232 5.27 -25.42 13.32
C HIS A 232 6.01 -25.23 11.98
N ALA A 233 7.34 -25.19 12.01
CA ALA A 233 8.20 -25.25 10.83
C ALA A 233 8.01 -26.57 10.07
N GLY A 234 8.10 -26.56 8.74
CA GLY A 234 7.97 -27.76 7.92
C GLY A 234 7.63 -27.50 6.46
N LEU A 235 7.15 -28.53 5.78
CA LEU A 235 6.68 -28.47 4.40
C LEU A 235 5.22 -28.01 4.36
N TRP A 236 4.97 -26.79 3.89
CA TRP A 236 3.63 -26.28 3.62
C TRP A 236 3.10 -26.81 2.28
N GLN A 237 1.90 -27.32 2.29
CA GLN A 237 1.17 -27.80 1.12
C GLN A 237 -0.22 -27.14 1.09
N PRO A 238 -0.41 -26.05 0.33
CA PRO A 238 -1.71 -25.37 0.20
C PRO A 238 -2.70 -26.27 -0.56
N GLU A 239 -3.97 -26.24 -0.15
CA GLU A 239 -5.09 -26.92 -0.82
C GLU A 239 -6.11 -25.92 -1.38
N LYS A 240 -5.94 -24.64 -1.08
CA LYS A 240 -6.82 -23.56 -1.57
C LYS A 240 -6.05 -22.58 -2.45
N GLU A 241 -6.72 -22.09 -3.46
CA GLU A 241 -6.20 -21.04 -4.31
C GLU A 241 -6.46 -19.66 -3.72
N ILE A 242 -5.60 -18.70 -4.06
CA ILE A 242 -5.80 -17.29 -3.74
C ILE A 242 -7.08 -16.79 -4.42
N GLY A 243 -7.94 -16.09 -3.68
CA GLY A 243 -9.27 -15.67 -4.11
C GLY A 243 -10.39 -16.64 -3.72
N ALA A 244 -10.06 -17.82 -3.19
CA ALA A 244 -11.08 -18.77 -2.76
C ALA A 244 -11.85 -18.25 -1.53
N ALA A 245 -13.17 -18.40 -1.55
CA ALA A 245 -13.97 -18.27 -0.35
C ALA A 245 -13.67 -19.42 0.59
N ILE A 246 -13.47 -19.13 1.87
CA ILE A 246 -13.18 -20.13 2.93
C ILE A 246 -14.21 -20.02 4.05
N ARG A 247 -14.47 -21.15 4.70
CA ARG A 247 -15.37 -21.23 5.85
C ARG A 247 -14.59 -21.56 7.11
N ALA A 248 -15.06 -21.10 8.26
CA ALA A 248 -14.50 -21.48 9.55
C ALA A 248 -14.41 -23.00 9.68
N GLY A 249 -13.24 -23.53 10.09
CA GLY A 249 -12.97 -24.94 10.20
C GLY A 249 -12.77 -25.70 8.88
N GLU A 250 -12.75 -25.01 7.74
CA GLU A 250 -12.40 -25.62 6.45
C GLU A 250 -10.88 -25.79 6.35
N ARG A 251 -10.42 -26.96 5.91
CA ARG A 251 -8.99 -27.19 5.69
C ARG A 251 -8.47 -26.37 4.50
N ILE A 252 -7.40 -25.62 4.75
CA ILE A 252 -6.76 -24.77 3.75
C ILE A 252 -5.44 -25.34 3.23
N GLY A 253 -4.89 -26.34 3.93
CA GLY A 253 -3.66 -27.04 3.55
C GLY A 253 -3.11 -27.85 4.70
N ARG A 254 -1.85 -28.29 4.56
CA ARG A 254 -1.13 -29.07 5.59
C ARG A 254 0.29 -28.54 5.77
N MET A 255 0.75 -28.57 7.02
CA MET A 255 2.16 -28.43 7.36
C MET A 255 2.66 -29.82 7.77
N ASP A 256 3.49 -30.44 6.94
CA ASP A 256 3.85 -31.89 7.03
C ASP A 256 2.58 -32.78 7.15
N ALA A 257 2.40 -33.46 8.27
CA ALA A 257 1.22 -34.29 8.56
C ALA A 257 0.11 -33.53 9.32
N THR A 258 0.32 -32.26 9.68
CA THR A 258 -0.62 -31.47 10.48
C THR A 258 -1.54 -30.65 9.58
N ASP A 259 -2.84 -30.87 9.68
CA ASP A 259 -3.83 -30.10 8.94
C ASP A 259 -3.93 -28.66 9.47
N VAL A 260 -4.07 -27.71 8.56
CA VAL A 260 -4.27 -26.29 8.87
C VAL A 260 -5.65 -25.85 8.39
N TYR A 261 -6.41 -25.24 9.30
CA TYR A 261 -7.81 -24.88 9.08
C TYR A 261 -8.00 -23.36 9.07
N ALA A 262 -8.99 -22.91 8.31
CA ALA A 262 -9.42 -21.52 8.30
C ALA A 262 -10.02 -21.14 9.66
N PRO A 263 -9.58 -20.04 10.30
CA PRO A 263 -10.08 -19.66 11.62
C PRO A 263 -11.47 -19.01 11.59
N ALA A 264 -11.91 -18.49 10.44
CA ALA A 264 -13.22 -17.84 10.26
C ALA A 264 -13.66 -17.86 8.79
N ASP A 265 -14.92 -17.48 8.55
CA ASP A 265 -15.45 -17.26 7.19
C ASP A 265 -14.80 -16.04 6.53
N GLY A 266 -14.42 -16.16 5.24
CA GLY A 266 -13.81 -15.07 4.52
C GLY A 266 -13.36 -15.43 3.12
N MET A 267 -12.35 -14.73 2.64
CA MET A 267 -11.67 -14.98 1.36
C MET A 267 -10.16 -15.02 1.57
N LEU A 268 -9.50 -16.02 1.05
CA LEU A 268 -8.04 -16.15 1.09
C LEU A 268 -7.43 -15.17 0.09
N ILE A 269 -6.76 -14.10 0.56
CA ILE A 269 -6.18 -13.08 -0.33
C ILE A 269 -4.68 -13.24 -0.53
N ALA A 270 -4.00 -14.00 0.32
CA ALA A 270 -2.61 -14.40 0.11
C ALA A 270 -2.39 -15.82 0.61
N CYS A 271 -1.55 -16.57 -0.10
CA CYS A 271 -1.17 -17.92 0.27
C CYS A 271 0.23 -18.22 -0.27
N LEU A 272 1.12 -18.63 0.60
CA LEU A 272 2.45 -19.04 0.18
C LEU A 272 2.39 -20.34 -0.64
N PRO A 273 3.28 -20.51 -1.63
CA PRO A 273 3.33 -21.71 -2.43
C PRO A 273 3.78 -22.94 -1.60
N CYS A 274 3.62 -24.13 -2.16
CA CYS A 274 4.18 -25.33 -1.57
C CYS A 274 5.71 -25.16 -1.42
N GLY A 275 6.20 -25.36 -0.18
CA GLY A 275 7.61 -25.15 0.15
C GLY A 275 7.93 -25.36 1.62
N TYR A 276 9.22 -25.39 1.93
CA TYR A 276 9.69 -25.48 3.31
C TYR A 276 9.76 -24.10 3.96
N TYR A 277 9.16 -23.96 5.13
CA TYR A 277 9.15 -22.72 5.94
C TYR A 277 9.67 -23.07 7.33
N LEU A 278 10.74 -22.43 7.74
CA LEU A 278 11.58 -22.87 8.86
C LEU A 278 11.43 -22.06 10.15
N ASP A 279 10.60 -21.05 10.15
CA ASP A 279 10.24 -20.31 11.37
C ASP A 279 9.38 -21.20 12.29
N ASP A 280 9.41 -20.97 13.60
CA ASP A 280 8.65 -21.76 14.57
C ASP A 280 7.13 -21.77 14.30
N LYS A 281 6.61 -20.63 13.87
CA LYS A 281 5.21 -20.43 13.43
C LYS A 281 5.20 -19.62 12.16
N PRO A 282 5.53 -20.23 11.01
CA PRO A 282 5.67 -19.48 9.78
C PRO A 282 4.34 -18.91 9.33
N TYR A 283 4.38 -17.66 8.86
CA TYR A 283 3.30 -17.09 8.08
C TYR A 283 3.11 -17.90 6.81
N ILE A 284 1.87 -18.28 6.50
CA ILE A 284 1.54 -19.07 5.31
C ILE A 284 0.50 -18.40 4.42
N GLY A 285 -0.18 -17.38 4.89
CA GLY A 285 -1.18 -16.66 4.10
C GLY A 285 -1.94 -15.61 4.89
N MET A 286 -2.86 -14.95 4.21
CA MET A 286 -3.79 -13.97 4.79
C MET A 286 -5.19 -14.20 4.26
N TYR A 287 -6.18 -13.93 5.08
CA TYR A 287 -7.56 -13.85 4.65
C TYR A 287 -8.24 -12.57 5.12
N VAL A 288 -9.30 -12.19 4.41
CA VAL A 288 -10.18 -11.11 4.80
C VAL A 288 -11.52 -11.65 5.26
N GLN A 289 -11.99 -11.20 6.42
CA GLN A 289 -13.30 -11.55 6.93
C GLN A 289 -14.39 -10.88 6.12
N LYS A 290 -15.57 -11.50 6.02
CA LYS A 290 -16.77 -10.80 5.56
C LYS A 290 -17.05 -9.60 6.45
N ALA A 291 -17.42 -8.45 5.83
CA ALA A 291 -17.81 -7.23 6.55
C ALA A 291 -19.16 -7.41 7.26
#